data_d34a3bf3805141725bf13d663173ec51
#
_entry.id   d34a3bf3805141725bf13d663173ec51
#
_cell.length_a   1.000
_cell.length_b   1.000
_cell.length_c   1.000
_cell.angle_alpha   90.00
_cell.angle_beta   90.00
_cell.angle_gamma   90.00
#
_symmetry.space_group_name_H-M   'P 1'
#
loop_
_entity.id
_entity.type
_entity.pdbx_description
1 polymer ?
#
loop_
_entity_poly.entity_id
_entity_poly.type
_entity_poly.pdbx_seq_one_letter_code
_entity_poly.pdbx_strand_id
1 'polypeptide(L)'
;MNRLTVEKYRTVSKTPLIVVLDNIRSMHNVGAIFRTSDAFRVEKIYLCGITATPPHRDIRKTALGAEESVAWEYTKTTAEALAQLKDCHICALEQVVNSVPLREVKLPQDKTIVLIVGNEVDGVDENLLDSCNQVIEIPQFGTKHSPSLHLAMWQSS
;
A
#
# COMPACT_ATOMS: atom_id res chain seq x y z
N MET A 1 -2.04 21.15 12.93
CA MET A 1 -2.93 20.17 12.24
C MET A 1 -3.57 19.27 13.27
N ASN A 2 -4.88 19.18 13.25
CA ASN A 2 -5.60 18.36 14.20
C ASN A 2 -5.59 16.90 13.73
N ARG A 3 -5.16 16.03 14.64
CA ARG A 3 -5.23 14.59 14.37
C ARG A 3 -6.67 14.11 14.61
N LEU A 4 -7.14 13.24 13.72
CA LEU A 4 -8.41 12.58 13.92
C LEU A 4 -8.28 11.55 15.04
N THR A 5 -9.31 11.42 15.87
CA THR A 5 -9.39 10.29 16.77
C THR A 5 -9.69 9.02 15.97
N VAL A 6 -9.46 7.85 16.56
CA VAL A 6 -9.75 6.58 15.89
C VAL A 6 -11.23 6.53 15.48
N GLU A 7 -12.13 6.98 16.34
CA GLU A 7 -13.55 7.00 16.05
C GLU A 7 -13.89 7.92 14.88
N LYS A 8 -13.33 9.13 14.88
CA LYS A 8 -13.56 10.07 13.79
C LYS A 8 -12.99 9.54 12.48
N TYR A 9 -11.84 8.91 12.51
CA TYR A 9 -11.26 8.30 11.32
C TYR A 9 -12.23 7.31 10.68
N ARG A 10 -12.86 6.48 11.50
CA ARG A 10 -13.79 5.46 11.00
C ARG A 10 -15.07 6.04 10.41
N THR A 11 -15.45 7.25 10.82
CA THR A 11 -16.70 7.89 10.35
C THR A 11 -16.49 8.85 9.18
N VAL A 12 -15.26 9.29 8.91
CA VAL A 12 -15.00 10.19 7.76
C VAL A 12 -14.87 9.40 6.48
N SER A 13 -15.06 10.10 5.35
CA SER A 13 -14.90 9.49 4.04
C SER A 13 -13.46 9.04 3.82
N LYS A 14 -13.30 7.83 3.34
CA LYS A 14 -12.00 7.29 3.00
C LYS A 14 -11.59 7.69 1.60
N THR A 15 -10.29 7.76 1.37
CA THR A 15 -9.75 7.90 0.02
C THR A 15 -10.01 6.58 -0.72
N PRO A 16 -10.46 6.62 -1.99
CA PRO A 16 -10.70 5.38 -2.75
C PRO A 16 -9.39 4.72 -3.19
N LEU A 17 -8.62 4.31 -2.21
CA LEU A 17 -7.29 3.73 -2.36
C LEU A 17 -7.16 2.54 -1.43
N ILE A 18 -6.75 1.40 -1.98
CA ILE A 18 -6.50 0.17 -1.23
C ILE A 18 -5.04 -0.21 -1.44
N VAL A 19 -4.38 -0.60 -0.37
CA VAL A 19 -2.98 -1.02 -0.41
C VAL A 19 -2.93 -2.53 -0.21
N VAL A 20 -2.18 -3.21 -1.06
CA VAL A 20 -1.98 -4.67 -0.98
C VAL A 20 -0.51 -4.95 -0.75
N LEU A 21 -0.18 -5.59 0.35
CA LEU A 21 1.20 -5.94 0.70
C LEU A 21 1.49 -7.38 0.30
N ASP A 22 2.32 -7.53 -0.74
CA ASP A 22 2.65 -8.83 -1.32
C ASP A 22 3.93 -9.38 -0.70
N ASN A 23 3.78 -10.23 0.32
CA ASN A 23 4.91 -10.90 0.98
C ASN A 23 5.98 -9.93 1.50
N ILE A 24 5.55 -8.93 2.27
CA ILE A 24 6.46 -7.98 2.90
C ILE A 24 7.09 -8.63 4.13
N ARG A 25 8.41 -8.72 4.16
CA ARG A 25 9.14 -9.37 5.26
C ARG A 25 9.32 -8.48 6.48
N SER A 26 9.53 -7.20 6.24
CA SER A 26 9.88 -6.27 7.31
C SER A 26 8.65 -5.79 8.07
N MET A 27 8.56 -6.13 9.35
CA MET A 27 7.49 -5.62 10.22
C MET A 27 7.59 -4.11 10.40
N HIS A 28 8.83 -3.59 10.35
CA HIS A 28 9.05 -2.15 10.38
C HIS A 28 8.37 -1.47 9.18
N ASN A 29 8.53 -2.05 7.99
CA ASN A 29 7.90 -1.52 6.79
C ASN A 29 6.38 -1.67 6.83
N VAL A 30 5.87 -2.78 7.36
CA VAL A 30 4.43 -2.95 7.54
C VAL A 30 3.86 -1.84 8.40
N GLY A 31 4.49 -1.57 9.54
CA GLY A 31 4.06 -0.48 10.42
C GLY A 31 4.13 0.88 9.76
N ALA A 32 5.20 1.15 9.01
CA ALA A 32 5.35 2.41 8.28
C ALA A 32 4.23 2.58 7.24
N ILE A 33 3.83 1.51 6.59
CA ILE A 33 2.74 1.54 5.62
C ILE A 33 1.40 1.83 6.30
N PHE A 34 1.16 1.23 7.48
CA PHE A 34 -0.03 1.58 8.27
C PHE A 34 -0.04 3.07 8.60
N ARG A 35 1.09 3.60 9.04
CA ARG A 35 1.20 5.01 9.39
C ARG A 35 0.89 5.93 8.22
N THR A 36 1.50 5.65 7.06
CA THR A 36 1.25 6.42 5.84
C THR A 36 -0.20 6.29 5.40
N SER A 37 -0.75 5.09 5.48
CA SER A 37 -2.13 4.82 5.11
C SER A 37 -3.12 5.58 5.98
N ASP A 38 -2.82 5.71 7.26
CA ASP A 38 -3.61 6.52 8.18
C ASP A 38 -3.61 7.99 7.76
N ALA A 39 -2.43 8.52 7.44
CA ALA A 39 -2.29 9.91 7.03
C ALA A 39 -3.09 10.24 5.77
N PHE A 40 -3.18 9.31 4.84
CA PHE A 40 -3.91 9.49 3.59
C PHE A 40 -5.35 8.95 3.64
N ARG A 41 -5.78 8.45 4.79
CA ARG A 41 -7.12 7.88 4.98
C ARG A 41 -7.45 6.79 3.97
N VAL A 42 -6.48 5.90 3.76
CA VAL A 42 -6.63 4.74 2.88
C VAL A 42 -7.81 3.89 3.32
N GLU A 43 -8.56 3.39 2.37
CA GLU A 43 -9.78 2.63 2.64
C GLU A 43 -9.48 1.32 3.36
N LYS A 44 -8.45 0.59 2.92
CA LYS A 44 -8.13 -0.74 3.47
C LYS A 44 -6.72 -1.16 3.08
N ILE A 45 -6.12 -2.00 3.93
CA ILE A 45 -4.84 -2.66 3.64
C ILE A 45 -5.07 -4.17 3.63
N TYR A 46 -4.60 -4.85 2.59
CA TYR A 46 -4.54 -6.31 2.57
C TYR A 46 -3.12 -6.75 2.88
N LEU A 47 -3.00 -7.66 3.85
CA LEU A 47 -1.72 -8.24 4.28
C LEU A 47 -1.69 -9.66 3.76
N CYS A 48 -0.79 -9.95 2.83
CA CYS A 48 -0.83 -11.20 2.07
C CYS A 48 0.40 -12.06 2.27
N GLY A 49 0.20 -13.37 2.33
CA GLY A 49 1.29 -14.34 2.38
C GLY A 49 2.06 -14.27 3.69
N ILE A 50 3.36 -14.05 3.59
CA ILE A 50 4.24 -13.98 4.77
C ILE A 50 4.17 -12.65 5.52
N THR A 51 3.43 -11.68 4.99
CA THR A 51 3.28 -10.38 5.64
C THR A 51 2.71 -10.54 7.04
N ALA A 52 3.41 -10.00 8.04
CA ALA A 52 2.95 -10.07 9.42
C ALA A 52 1.71 -9.21 9.65
N THR A 53 0.91 -9.61 10.62
CA THR A 53 -0.35 -8.92 10.94
C THR A 53 -0.31 -8.35 12.35
N PRO A 54 -1.02 -7.23 12.59
CA PRO A 54 -1.22 -6.76 13.96
C PRO A 54 -2.03 -7.78 14.78
N PRO A 55 -1.92 -7.80 16.11
CA PRO A 55 -1.01 -6.96 16.87
C PRO A 55 0.40 -7.54 16.91
N HIS A 56 1.40 -6.70 16.75
CA HIS A 56 2.80 -7.10 16.89
C HIS A 56 3.63 -5.89 17.32
N ARG A 57 4.54 -6.12 18.28
CA ARG A 57 5.36 -5.05 18.83
C ARG A 57 6.17 -4.31 17.77
N ASP A 58 6.77 -5.04 16.84
CA ASP A 58 7.62 -4.43 15.82
C ASP A 58 6.83 -3.67 14.74
N ILE A 59 5.59 -4.05 14.52
CA ILE A 59 4.67 -3.27 13.68
C ILE A 59 4.30 -1.98 14.42
N ARG A 60 3.97 -2.09 15.71
CA ARG A 60 3.54 -0.95 16.51
C ARG A 60 4.59 0.14 16.60
N LYS A 61 5.88 -0.22 16.59
CA LYS A 61 6.98 0.75 16.69
C LYS A 61 6.92 1.82 15.60
N THR A 62 6.48 1.46 14.40
CA THR A 62 6.40 2.39 13.27
C THR A 62 4.98 2.78 12.94
N ALA A 63 4.01 1.93 13.22
CA ALA A 63 2.60 2.23 12.97
C ALA A 63 2.04 3.28 13.92
N LEU A 64 2.53 3.32 15.17
CA LEU A 64 2.17 4.32 16.18
C LEU A 64 0.65 4.46 16.38
N GLY A 65 -0.05 3.33 16.41
CA GLY A 65 -1.50 3.30 16.60
C GLY A 65 -2.31 3.26 15.32
N ALA A 66 -1.69 3.49 14.16
CA ALA A 66 -2.41 3.44 12.89
C ALA A 66 -3.01 2.05 12.60
N GLU A 67 -2.41 1.00 13.16
CA GLU A 67 -2.94 -0.35 13.00
C GLU A 67 -4.31 -0.56 13.65
N GLU A 68 -4.72 0.36 14.52
CA GLU A 68 -6.04 0.32 15.13
C GLU A 68 -7.08 1.15 14.37
N SER A 69 -6.62 2.10 13.57
CA SER A 69 -7.52 3.01 12.85
C SER A 69 -7.75 2.61 11.40
N VAL A 70 -6.73 2.06 10.73
CA VAL A 70 -6.86 1.65 9.33
C VAL A 70 -7.42 0.24 9.25
N ALA A 71 -8.47 0.05 8.46
CA ALA A 71 -9.03 -1.28 8.23
C ALA A 71 -8.03 -2.16 7.51
N TRP A 72 -7.92 -3.42 7.89
CA TRP A 72 -7.04 -4.37 7.23
C TRP A 72 -7.63 -5.77 7.23
N GLU A 73 -7.14 -6.59 6.31
CA GLU A 73 -7.53 -7.99 6.21
C GLU A 73 -6.32 -8.80 5.78
N TYR A 74 -6.18 -10.01 6.33
CA TYR A 74 -5.15 -10.94 5.90
C TYR A 74 -5.72 -11.90 4.86
N THR A 75 -4.95 -12.18 3.80
CA THR A 75 -5.23 -13.28 2.87
C THR A 75 -4.00 -14.17 2.76
N LYS A 76 -4.24 -15.44 2.55
CA LYS A 76 -3.16 -16.42 2.48
C LYS A 76 -2.27 -16.18 1.25
N THR A 77 -2.85 -15.68 0.17
CA THR A 77 -2.11 -15.32 -1.04
C THR A 77 -2.57 -13.95 -1.53
N THR A 78 -1.68 -13.28 -2.25
CA THR A 78 -2.02 -11.99 -2.86
C THR A 78 -3.11 -12.16 -3.93
N ALA A 79 -3.09 -13.27 -4.65
CA ALA A 79 -4.12 -13.57 -5.64
C ALA A 79 -5.52 -13.60 -5.03
N GLU A 80 -5.65 -14.11 -3.80
CA GLU A 80 -6.95 -14.13 -3.10
C GLU A 80 -7.44 -12.71 -2.82
N ALA A 81 -6.53 -11.81 -2.43
CA ALA A 81 -6.89 -10.42 -2.21
C ALA A 81 -7.35 -9.76 -3.52
N LEU A 82 -6.59 -9.95 -4.60
CA LEU A 82 -6.92 -9.36 -5.89
C LEU A 82 -8.24 -9.90 -6.45
N ALA A 83 -8.59 -11.14 -6.14
CA ALA A 83 -9.85 -11.72 -6.56
C ALA A 83 -11.05 -10.97 -6.00
N GLN A 84 -10.90 -10.32 -4.86
CA GLN A 84 -11.93 -9.49 -4.24
C GLN A 84 -11.99 -8.08 -4.81
N LEU A 85 -11.01 -7.71 -5.64
CA LEU A 85 -10.81 -6.32 -6.08
C LEU A 85 -10.91 -6.18 -7.60
N LYS A 86 -11.65 -7.06 -8.25
CA LYS A 86 -11.72 -7.10 -9.73
C LYS A 86 -12.28 -5.83 -10.37
N ASP A 87 -13.14 -5.12 -9.65
CA ASP A 87 -13.74 -3.90 -10.16
C ASP A 87 -12.86 -2.67 -9.96
N CYS A 88 -11.70 -2.85 -9.33
CA CYS A 88 -10.77 -1.77 -9.03
C CYS A 88 -9.71 -1.64 -10.13
N HIS A 89 -9.06 -0.50 -10.17
CA HIS A 89 -7.90 -0.29 -11.03
C HIS A 89 -6.64 -0.70 -10.28
N ILE A 90 -6.03 -1.80 -10.69
CA ILE A 90 -4.92 -2.43 -9.96
C ILE A 90 -3.58 -1.98 -10.52
N CYS A 91 -2.75 -1.39 -9.68
CA CYS A 91 -1.43 -0.90 -10.01
C CYS A 91 -0.37 -1.63 -9.20
N ALA A 92 0.67 -2.12 -9.87
CA ALA A 92 1.84 -2.66 -9.21
C ALA A 92 2.90 -1.56 -9.10
N LEU A 93 3.51 -1.43 -7.92
CA LEU A 93 4.60 -0.47 -7.71
C LEU A 93 5.94 -1.18 -7.88
N GLU A 94 6.75 -0.70 -8.81
CA GLU A 94 8.07 -1.25 -9.09
C GLU A 94 9.13 -0.16 -8.96
N GLN A 95 10.22 -0.47 -8.23
CA GLN A 95 11.35 0.43 -8.14
C GLN A 95 12.31 0.18 -9.29
N VAL A 96 12.65 1.21 -10.02
CA VAL A 96 13.57 1.12 -11.15
C VAL A 96 14.59 2.24 -11.09
N VAL A 97 15.77 1.99 -11.65
CA VAL A 97 16.87 2.95 -11.61
C VAL A 97 16.59 4.17 -12.49
N ASN A 98 16.02 3.95 -13.67
CA ASN A 98 15.71 5.02 -14.61
C ASN A 98 14.23 5.02 -14.93
N SER A 99 13.44 5.57 -14.04
CA SER A 99 11.99 5.56 -14.19
C SER A 99 11.45 6.85 -14.77
N VAL A 100 10.25 6.75 -15.35
CA VAL A 100 9.48 7.90 -15.75
C VAL A 100 8.92 8.58 -14.48
N PRO A 101 8.93 9.93 -14.40
CA PRO A 101 8.37 10.61 -13.23
C PRO A 101 6.93 10.22 -12.95
N LEU A 102 6.61 10.03 -11.65
CA LEU A 102 5.26 9.66 -11.22
C LEU A 102 4.17 10.61 -11.72
N ARG A 103 4.50 11.89 -11.87
CA ARG A 103 3.53 12.88 -12.35
C ARG A 103 3.01 12.59 -13.74
N GLU A 104 3.67 11.70 -14.50
CA GLU A 104 3.21 11.29 -15.82
C GLU A 104 2.22 10.13 -15.78
N VAL A 105 2.03 9.54 -14.60
CA VAL A 105 1.10 8.45 -14.39
C VAL A 105 -0.32 8.99 -14.38
N LYS A 106 -1.19 8.40 -15.18
CA LYS A 106 -2.60 8.76 -15.24
C LYS A 106 -3.43 7.65 -14.61
N LEU A 107 -4.29 8.02 -13.68
CA LEU A 107 -5.16 7.08 -12.97
C LEU A 107 -6.63 7.43 -13.23
N PRO A 108 -7.50 6.42 -13.35
CA PRO A 108 -8.93 6.68 -13.48
C PRO A 108 -9.46 7.34 -12.21
N GLN A 109 -10.42 8.25 -12.36
CA GLN A 109 -11.01 8.96 -11.24
C GLN A 109 -12.33 8.34 -10.77
N ASP A 110 -12.84 7.38 -11.52
CA ASP A 110 -14.14 6.76 -11.27
C ASP A 110 -14.02 5.36 -10.64
N LYS A 111 -12.82 4.92 -10.32
CA LYS A 111 -12.58 3.61 -9.73
C LYS A 111 -11.70 3.71 -8.49
N THR A 112 -11.87 2.76 -7.59
CA THR A 112 -10.94 2.59 -6.49
C THR A 112 -9.60 2.11 -7.05
N ILE A 113 -8.52 2.73 -6.59
CA ILE A 113 -7.16 2.37 -7.00
C ILE A 113 -6.61 1.39 -5.99
N VAL A 114 -6.01 0.32 -6.50
CA VAL A 114 -5.29 -0.66 -5.69
C VAL A 114 -3.80 -0.51 -5.98
N LEU A 115 -2.99 -0.34 -4.94
CA LEU A 115 -1.54 -0.29 -5.05
C LEU A 115 -0.97 -1.56 -4.45
N ILE A 116 -0.29 -2.36 -5.26
CA ILE A 116 0.42 -3.55 -4.78
C ILE A 116 1.85 -3.15 -4.47
N VAL A 117 2.26 -3.33 -3.22
CA VAL A 117 3.62 -3.12 -2.76
C VAL A 117 4.28 -4.49 -2.66
N GLY A 118 5.34 -4.68 -3.41
CA GLY A 118 6.01 -5.96 -3.48
C GLY A 118 7.09 -6.16 -2.42
N ASN A 119 7.62 -7.37 -2.40
CA ASN A 119 8.70 -7.77 -1.52
C ASN A 119 9.90 -6.83 -1.67
N GLU A 120 10.60 -6.57 -0.55
CA GLU A 120 11.72 -5.63 -0.51
C GLU A 120 12.89 -6.05 -1.40
N VAL A 121 13.01 -7.36 -1.66
CA VAL A 121 14.10 -7.91 -2.47
C VAL A 121 13.65 -8.16 -3.90
N ASP A 122 12.49 -8.82 -4.07
CA ASP A 122 12.06 -9.34 -5.36
C ASP A 122 11.04 -8.45 -6.08
N GLY A 123 10.49 -7.44 -5.39
CA GLY A 123 9.42 -6.63 -5.95
C GLY A 123 8.08 -7.38 -5.97
N VAL A 124 7.19 -6.96 -6.84
CA VAL A 124 5.89 -7.62 -7.01
C VAL A 124 6.10 -8.90 -7.82
N ASP A 125 5.46 -9.98 -7.39
CA ASP A 125 5.53 -11.28 -8.09
C ASP A 125 5.10 -11.11 -9.55
N GLU A 126 5.93 -11.60 -10.48
CA GLU A 126 5.66 -11.51 -11.92
C GLU A 126 4.30 -12.13 -12.28
N ASN A 127 3.90 -13.18 -11.58
CA ASN A 127 2.63 -13.84 -11.84
C ASN A 127 1.42 -12.93 -11.55
N LEU A 128 1.61 -11.91 -10.74
CA LEU A 128 0.57 -10.94 -10.42
C LEU A 128 0.49 -9.80 -11.42
N LEU A 129 1.57 -9.56 -12.16
CA LEU A 129 1.63 -8.43 -13.10
C LEU A 129 0.58 -8.56 -14.20
N ASP A 130 0.25 -9.77 -14.61
CA ASP A 130 -0.79 -10.00 -15.62
C ASP A 130 -2.17 -9.59 -15.13
N SER A 131 -2.37 -9.58 -13.82
CA SER A 131 -3.63 -9.15 -13.22
C SER A 131 -3.71 -7.66 -12.97
N CYS A 132 -2.61 -6.93 -13.23
CA CYS A 132 -2.55 -5.50 -13.01
C CYS A 132 -3.00 -4.74 -14.25
N ASN A 133 -3.70 -3.64 -14.02
CA ASN A 133 -4.07 -2.72 -15.09
C ASN A 133 -2.89 -1.84 -15.49
N GLN A 134 -1.95 -1.62 -14.55
CA GLN A 134 -0.87 -0.68 -14.75
C GLN A 134 0.30 -1.04 -13.84
N VAL A 135 1.52 -0.79 -14.33
CA VAL A 135 2.72 -0.88 -13.50
C VAL A 135 3.26 0.53 -13.35
N ILE A 136 3.40 0.98 -12.11
CA ILE A 136 3.93 2.30 -11.81
C ILE A 136 5.38 2.15 -11.41
N GLU A 137 6.26 2.74 -12.20
CA GLU A 137 7.70 2.71 -11.95
C GLU A 137 8.08 3.88 -11.07
N ILE A 138 8.76 3.59 -9.96
CA ILE A 138 9.14 4.59 -8.99
C ILE A 138 10.66 4.69 -8.96
N PRO A 139 11.23 5.92 -9.01
CA PRO A 139 12.68 6.08 -8.98
C PRO A 139 13.27 5.53 -7.69
N GLN A 140 14.39 4.82 -7.81
CA GLN A 140 15.16 4.38 -6.67
C GLN A 140 16.20 5.45 -6.34
N PHE A 141 16.13 5.99 -5.13
CA PHE A 141 16.98 7.11 -4.73
C PHE A 141 18.24 6.67 -3.98
N GLY A 142 18.64 5.42 -4.13
CA GLY A 142 19.88 4.94 -3.56
C GLY A 142 19.91 4.82 -2.04
N THR A 143 18.78 4.93 -1.38
CA THR A 143 18.69 4.74 0.07
C THR A 143 18.05 3.38 0.37
N LYS A 144 18.37 2.86 1.56
CA LYS A 144 17.81 1.58 1.99
C LYS A 144 16.32 1.68 2.33
N HIS A 145 15.84 2.89 2.56
CA HIS A 145 14.43 3.11 2.84
C HIS A 145 13.73 3.42 1.54
N SER A 146 12.60 2.79 1.34
CA SER A 146 11.80 3.06 0.17
C SER A 146 10.78 4.14 0.49
N PRO A 147 10.98 5.38 0.05
CA PRO A 147 9.95 6.40 0.18
C PRO A 147 8.88 6.25 -0.88
N SER A 148 8.98 5.23 -1.73
CA SER A 148 8.17 5.10 -2.93
C SER A 148 6.67 5.03 -2.64
N LEU A 149 6.25 4.31 -1.59
CA LEU A 149 4.82 4.25 -1.27
C LEU A 149 4.28 5.61 -0.87
N HIS A 150 5.00 6.33 0.00
CA HIS A 150 4.59 7.66 0.41
C HIS A 150 4.48 8.61 -0.79
N LEU A 151 5.49 8.60 -1.65
CA LEU A 151 5.50 9.42 -2.85
C LEU A 151 4.36 9.04 -3.81
N ALA A 152 4.14 7.76 -4.02
CA ALA A 152 3.07 7.28 -4.89
C ALA A 152 1.70 7.69 -4.37
N MET A 153 1.46 7.54 -3.07
CA MET A 153 0.19 7.93 -2.47
C MET A 153 -0.03 9.44 -2.54
N TRP A 154 1.02 10.22 -2.36
CA TRP A 154 0.95 11.67 -2.46
C TRP A 154 0.63 12.11 -3.89
N GLN A 155 1.22 11.46 -4.90
CA GLN A 155 0.97 11.76 -6.30
C GLN A 155 -0.41 11.30 -6.76
N SER A 156 -0.95 10.24 -6.13
CA SER A 156 -2.25 9.66 -6.51
C SER A 156 -3.43 10.44 -5.94
N SER A 157 -3.18 11.16 -4.88
CA SER A 157 -4.24 11.95 -4.24
C SER A 157 -4.30 13.34 -4.88
#